data_ada4c2f37213103ee04fcf21528a0a32
#
_entry.id   ada4c2f37213103ee04fcf21528a0a32
#
_cell.length_a   1.000
_cell.length_b   1.000
_cell.length_c   1.000
_cell.angle_alpha   90.00
_cell.angle_beta   90.00
_cell.angle_gamma   90.00
#
_symmetry.space_group_name_H-M   'P 1'
#
loop_
_entity.id
_entity.type
_entity.pdbx_description
1 polymer ?
#
loop_
_entity_poly.entity_id
_entity_poly.type
_entity_poly.pdbx_seq_one_letter_code
_entity_poly.pdbx_strand_id
1 'polypeptide(L)' 'MSTTTLTQKVTGIYVAYAPEFEVSAWGACQDEAVNNLTEQLREQERASSTGEGRK' A
#
# COMPACT_ATOMS: atom_id res chain seq x y z
N MET A 1 -11.62 -0.04 -11.47
CA MET A 1 -11.23 -1.15 -10.74
C MET A 1 -10.77 -0.79 -9.37
N SER A 2 -11.09 -1.48 -8.39
CA SER A 2 -10.70 -1.12 -7.06
C SER A 2 -9.61 -2.02 -6.54
N THR A 3 -8.78 -1.47 -5.70
CA THR A 3 -7.71 -2.23 -5.10
C THR A 3 -8.22 -2.87 -3.82
N THR A 4 -7.99 -4.14 -3.68
CA THR A 4 -8.40 -4.84 -2.48
C THR A 4 -7.36 -4.59 -1.40
N THR A 5 -7.81 -4.09 -0.27
CA THR A 5 -6.90 -3.83 0.83
C THR A 5 -7.34 -4.65 2.04
N LEU A 6 -6.47 -5.48 2.54
CA LEU A 6 -6.76 -6.27 3.71
C LEU A 6 -6.06 -5.64 4.90
N THR A 7 -6.77 -5.52 6.00
CA THR A 7 -6.21 -4.91 7.20
C THR A 7 -6.30 -5.91 8.33
N GLN A 8 -5.22 -6.04 9.07
CA GLN A 8 -5.17 -7.01 10.13
C GLN A 8 -4.44 -6.43 11.32
N LYS A 9 -4.94 -6.70 12.52
CA LYS A 9 -4.28 -6.22 13.72
C LYS A 9 -3.38 -7.30 14.24
N VAL A 10 -2.12 -6.97 14.43
CA VAL A 10 -1.14 -7.94 14.92
C VAL A 10 -0.37 -7.34 16.07
N THR A 11 -0.55 -7.89 17.26
CA THR A 11 0.20 -7.47 18.42
C THR A 11 0.26 -5.96 18.59
N GLY A 12 -0.89 -5.32 18.55
CA GLY A 12 -0.93 -3.88 18.79
C GLY A 12 -0.64 -3.01 17.61
N ILE A 13 -0.34 -3.57 16.47
CA ILE A 13 -0.16 -2.77 15.26
C ILE A 13 -1.10 -3.27 14.20
N TYR A 14 -1.34 -2.43 13.21
CA TYR A 14 -2.21 -2.80 12.10
C TYR A 14 -1.38 -2.95 10.84
N VAL A 15 -1.67 -3.96 10.08
CA VAL A 15 -0.96 -4.22 8.83
C VAL A 15 -1.97 -4.17 7.70
N ALA A 16 -1.70 -3.35 6.72
CA ALA A 16 -2.53 -3.25 5.52
C ALA A 16 -1.79 -3.92 4.38
N TYR A 17 -2.48 -4.71 3.61
CA TYR A 17 -1.86 -5.51 2.57
C TYR A 17 -2.66 -5.41 1.27
N ALA A 18 -2.00 -5.17 0.19
CA ALA A 18 -2.64 -5.12 -1.12
C ALA A 18 -2.12 -6.30 -1.94
N PRO A 19 -2.86 -7.39 -1.96
CA PRO A 19 -2.39 -8.60 -2.64
C PRO A 19 -2.18 -8.40 -4.13
N GLU A 20 -2.93 -7.51 -4.73
CA GLU A 20 -2.80 -7.26 -6.14
C GLU A 20 -1.43 -6.71 -6.50
N PHE A 21 -0.80 -6.01 -5.57
CA PHE A 21 0.50 -5.42 -5.81
C PHE A 21 1.58 -6.07 -4.96
N GLU A 22 1.19 -7.00 -4.10
CA GLU A 22 2.14 -7.68 -3.22
C GLU A 22 2.90 -6.67 -2.36
N VAL A 23 2.18 -5.67 -1.87
CA VAL A 23 2.77 -4.62 -1.06
C VAL A 23 2.04 -4.59 0.27
N SER A 24 2.76 -4.37 1.34
CA SER A 24 2.14 -4.26 2.64
C SER A 24 2.76 -3.10 3.39
N ALA A 25 2.02 -2.58 4.36
CA ALA A 25 2.50 -1.50 5.20
C ALA A 25 1.84 -1.66 6.56
N TRP A 26 2.41 -1.02 7.57
CA TRP A 26 1.88 -1.15 8.90
C TRP A 26 1.87 0.20 9.60
N GLY A 27 1.10 0.30 10.65
CA GLY A 27 1.00 1.53 11.39
C GLY A 27 0.42 1.28 12.76
N ALA A 28 0.38 2.32 13.58
CA ALA A 28 -0.12 2.20 14.95
C ALA A 28 -1.64 2.04 14.97
N CYS A 29 -2.31 2.46 13.92
CA CYS A 29 -3.75 2.30 13.81
C CYS A 29 -4.09 1.98 12.38
N GLN A 30 -5.36 1.61 12.17
CA GLN A 30 -5.78 1.19 10.86
C GLN A 30 -5.60 2.30 9.83
N ASP A 31 -5.97 3.53 10.18
CA ASP A 31 -5.84 4.63 9.26
C ASP A 31 -4.40 4.84 8.86
N GLU A 32 -3.50 4.73 9.80
CA GLU A 32 -2.10 4.94 9.52
C GLU A 32 -1.57 3.84 8.61
N ALA A 33 -1.96 2.60 8.89
CA ALA A 33 -1.51 1.49 8.06
C ALA A 33 -1.99 1.66 6.62
N VAL A 34 -3.25 2.04 6.46
CA VAL A 34 -3.81 2.22 5.14
C VAL A 34 -3.16 3.39 4.42
N ASN A 35 -2.90 4.47 5.14
CA ASN A 35 -2.23 5.62 4.54
C ASN A 35 -0.83 5.25 4.09
N ASN A 36 -0.12 4.50 4.91
CA ASN A 36 1.22 4.09 4.54
C ASN A 36 1.19 3.19 3.32
N LEU A 37 0.22 2.30 3.25
CA LEU A 37 0.09 1.43 2.11
C LEU A 37 -0.22 2.23 0.86
N THR A 38 -1.13 3.20 0.98
CA THR A 38 -1.50 4.01 -0.16
C THR A 38 -0.29 4.77 -0.70
N GLU A 39 0.54 5.26 0.18
CA GLU A 39 1.72 5.97 -0.26
C GLU A 39 2.68 5.06 -1.00
N GLN A 40 2.83 3.84 -0.53
CA GLN A 40 3.69 2.90 -1.21
C GLN A 40 3.16 2.56 -2.59
N LEU A 41 1.86 2.36 -2.69
CA LEU A 41 1.27 2.05 -3.98
C LEU A 41 1.43 3.22 -4.94
N ARG A 42 1.29 4.43 -4.43
CA ARG A 42 1.42 5.60 -5.25
C ARG A 42 2.85 5.74 -5.77
N GLU A 43 3.82 5.43 -4.94
CA GLU A 43 5.18 5.48 -5.35
C GLU A 43 5.50 4.45 -6.41
N GLN A 44 4.95 3.25 -6.28
CA GLN A 44 5.15 2.24 -7.27
C GLN A 44 4.53 2.65 -8.59
N GLU A 45 3.35 3.23 -8.54
CA GLU A 45 2.69 3.65 -9.74
C GLU A 45 3.46 4.75 -10.41
N ARG A 46 3.99 5.68 -9.63
CA ARG A 46 4.74 6.77 -10.18
C ARG A 46 6.02 6.27 -10.83
N ALA A 47 6.70 5.35 -10.20
CA ALA A 47 7.94 4.82 -10.75
C ALA A 47 7.66 4.10 -12.06
N SER A 48 6.58 3.35 -12.10
CA SER A 48 6.22 2.64 -13.30
C SER A 48 5.89 3.59 -14.41
N SER A 49 5.12 4.60 -14.11
CA SER A 49 4.73 5.57 -15.09
C SER A 49 5.94 6.30 -15.61
N THR A 50 6.83 6.69 -14.73
CA THR A 50 8.02 7.40 -15.16
C THR A 50 8.83 6.54 -16.08
N GLY A 51 8.99 5.30 -15.75
CA GLY A 51 9.77 4.41 -16.55
C GLY A 51 9.21 4.25 -17.93
N GLU A 52 7.89 4.22 -18.08
CA GLU A 52 7.36 4.08 -19.34
C GLU A 52 7.27 5.34 -20.01
N GLY A 53 6.95 6.37 -19.29
CA GLY A 53 6.79 7.62 -19.94
C GLY A 53 7.98 8.07 -20.61
N ARG A 54 9.11 7.74 -20.18
CA ARG A 54 10.16 8.16 -20.76
C ARG A 54 10.43 7.55 -21.92
N LYS A 55 10.03 6.64 -22.19
CA LYS A 55 10.33 6.02 -23.29
C LYS A 55 10.16 6.61 -24.30
#